data_10b87acb6a3d9d54840ec8ca98b12bfd
#
_entry.id   10b87acb6a3d9d54840ec8ca98b12bfd
#
_cell.length_a   1.000
_cell.length_b   1.000
_cell.length_c   1.000
_cell.angle_alpha   90.00
_cell.angle_beta   90.00
_cell.angle_gamma   90.00
#
_symmetry.space_group_name_H-M   'P 1'
#
loop_
_entity.id
_entity.type
_entity.pdbx_description
1 polymer ?
#
loop_
_entity_poly.entity_id
_entity_poly.type
_entity_poly.pdbx_seq_one_letter_code
_entity_poly.pdbx_strand_id
1 'polypeptide(L)'
;MTTVSQTERRAMMESPDRFRELFGSFPSPVAIVTAMGADSTPFGFTSNAVCAVSAATPSLLISVGAGSRTLPAIVASQAFAVNFLSVEGQAASELFASKAADKFAHVDWEPSALAAGAPLLTDIALGHAECRIVSTTRADDHWLFIARVEGTAVFPRVPLLYRRGEYSAWSSHHDASLPVLEGAL
;
A
#
# COMPACT_ATOMS: atom_id res chain seq x y z
N MET A 1 -5.32 0.08 44.59
CA MET A 1 -4.68 -0.20 43.28
C MET A 1 -4.91 -1.67 42.96
N THR A 2 -5.82 -1.98 42.05
CA THR A 2 -6.17 -3.36 41.69
C THR A 2 -5.09 -3.91 40.77
N THR A 3 -4.36 -4.93 41.22
CA THR A 3 -3.29 -5.56 40.43
C THR A 3 -3.93 -6.44 39.38
N VAL A 4 -3.84 -6.03 38.13
CA VAL A 4 -4.27 -6.82 36.95
C VAL A 4 -3.43 -8.10 36.89
N SER A 5 -4.06 -9.28 36.82
CA SER A 5 -3.38 -10.56 36.76
C SER A 5 -2.55 -10.71 35.46
N GLN A 6 -1.54 -11.58 35.47
CA GLN A 6 -0.74 -11.88 34.26
C GLN A 6 -1.61 -12.39 33.09
N THR A 7 -2.65 -13.18 33.40
CA THR A 7 -3.59 -13.71 32.38
C THR A 7 -4.46 -12.60 31.78
N GLU A 8 -4.94 -11.66 32.61
CA GLU A 8 -5.69 -10.49 32.13
C GLU A 8 -4.79 -9.55 31.32
N ARG A 9 -3.53 -9.34 31.74
CA ARG A 9 -2.53 -8.58 30.96
C ARG A 9 -2.27 -9.22 29.61
N ARG A 10 -2.15 -10.56 29.52
CA ARG A 10 -1.95 -11.28 28.29
C ARG A 10 -3.16 -11.19 27.35
N ALA A 11 -4.37 -11.38 27.86
CA ALA A 11 -5.61 -11.21 27.10
C ALA A 11 -5.80 -9.76 26.60
N MET A 12 -5.40 -8.75 27.39
CA MET A 12 -5.40 -7.34 26.95
C MET A 12 -4.35 -7.05 25.87
N MET A 13 -3.22 -7.78 25.85
CA MET A 13 -2.15 -7.58 24.86
C MET A 13 -2.46 -8.23 23.50
N GLU A 14 -3.34 -9.22 23.43
CA GLU A 14 -3.66 -9.98 22.20
C GLU A 14 -5.01 -9.54 21.58
N SER A 15 -5.60 -8.42 22.01
CA SER A 15 -6.88 -7.97 21.44
C SER A 15 -6.67 -7.29 20.08
N PRO A 16 -7.53 -7.58 19.06
CA PRO A 16 -7.50 -6.91 17.76
C PRO A 16 -7.58 -5.38 17.86
N ASP A 17 -8.23 -4.84 18.89
CA ASP A 17 -8.38 -3.40 19.10
C ASP A 17 -7.05 -2.75 19.53
N ARG A 18 -6.29 -3.42 20.41
CA ARG A 18 -4.94 -2.97 20.80
C ARG A 18 -3.97 -2.99 19.61
N PHE A 19 -4.06 -4.00 18.79
CA PHE A 19 -3.29 -4.08 17.56
C PHE A 19 -3.63 -2.91 16.63
N ARG A 20 -4.92 -2.64 16.40
CA ARG A 20 -5.37 -1.49 15.60
C ARG A 20 -4.97 -0.15 16.19
N GLU A 21 -5.04 -0.01 17.53
CA GLU A 21 -4.59 1.19 18.22
C GLU A 21 -3.10 1.46 17.98
N LEU A 22 -2.26 0.42 18.13
CA LEU A 22 -0.82 0.53 17.89
C LEU A 22 -0.52 0.90 16.43
N PHE A 23 -0.99 0.08 15.47
CA PHE A 23 -0.72 0.31 14.06
C PHE A 23 -1.38 1.55 13.48
N GLY A 24 -2.47 2.04 14.08
CA GLY A 24 -3.06 3.33 13.77
C GLY A 24 -2.33 4.53 14.41
N SER A 25 -1.40 4.33 15.33
CA SER A 25 -0.79 5.43 16.10
C SER A 25 0.29 6.21 15.35
N PHE A 26 0.89 5.62 14.31
CA PHE A 26 1.90 6.27 13.48
C PHE A 26 1.39 6.52 12.06
N PRO A 27 1.86 7.57 11.37
CA PRO A 27 1.46 7.83 10.01
C PRO A 27 2.06 6.78 9.06
N SER A 28 1.25 6.35 8.09
CA SER A 28 1.67 5.44 7.03
C SER A 28 1.50 6.10 5.67
N PRO A 29 2.31 5.74 4.66
CA PRO A 29 2.04 6.10 3.28
C PRO A 29 0.72 5.47 2.83
N VAL A 30 0.09 6.08 1.84
CA VAL A 30 -1.12 5.55 1.20
C VAL A 30 -0.79 5.10 -0.21
N ALA A 31 -1.18 3.90 -0.57
CA ALA A 31 -1.02 3.39 -1.92
C ALA A 31 -2.32 2.77 -2.45
N ILE A 32 -2.48 2.76 -3.76
CA ILE A 32 -3.45 1.92 -4.46
C ILE A 32 -2.68 0.82 -5.17
N VAL A 33 -2.94 -0.43 -4.77
CA VAL A 33 -2.43 -1.62 -5.46
C VAL A 33 -3.41 -1.98 -6.57
N THR A 34 -2.89 -2.14 -7.79
CA THR A 34 -3.68 -2.42 -8.98
C THR A 34 -3.19 -3.69 -9.69
N ALA A 35 -4.11 -4.39 -10.33
CA ALA A 35 -3.81 -5.55 -11.17
C ALA A 35 -4.81 -5.63 -12.33
N MET A 36 -4.42 -6.27 -13.42
CA MET A 36 -5.28 -6.52 -14.57
C MET A 36 -5.83 -7.94 -14.53
N GLY A 37 -7.13 -8.09 -14.65
CA GLY A 37 -7.80 -9.37 -14.81
C GLY A 37 -7.61 -9.96 -16.22
N ALA A 38 -7.90 -11.26 -16.37
CA ALA A 38 -7.71 -11.99 -17.64
C ALA A 38 -8.59 -11.46 -18.79
N ASP A 39 -9.71 -10.82 -18.46
CA ASP A 39 -10.65 -10.18 -19.40
C ASP A 39 -10.34 -8.69 -19.64
N SER A 40 -9.14 -8.25 -19.29
CA SER A 40 -8.73 -6.84 -19.32
C SER A 40 -9.57 -5.92 -18.39
N THR A 41 -10.21 -6.48 -17.37
CA THR A 41 -10.88 -5.70 -16.34
C THR A 41 -9.87 -5.25 -15.30
N PRO A 42 -9.77 -3.94 -15.01
CA PRO A 42 -8.87 -3.44 -13.99
C PRO A 42 -9.43 -3.67 -12.57
N PHE A 43 -8.56 -4.05 -11.65
CA PHE A 43 -8.85 -4.23 -10.23
C PHE A 43 -7.89 -3.41 -9.38
N GLY A 44 -8.35 -2.96 -8.22
CA GLY A 44 -7.50 -2.22 -7.29
C GLY A 44 -8.13 -2.04 -5.91
N PHE A 45 -7.29 -1.77 -4.93
CA PHE A 45 -7.68 -1.48 -3.55
C PHE A 45 -6.66 -0.56 -2.89
N THR A 46 -7.11 0.22 -1.92
CA THR A 46 -6.25 1.07 -1.08
C THR A 46 -5.52 0.23 -0.04
N SER A 47 -4.22 0.43 0.08
CA SER A 47 -3.37 -0.26 1.03
C SER A 47 -2.35 0.69 1.65
N ASN A 48 -2.04 0.46 2.92
CA ASN A 48 -0.87 0.97 3.62
C ASN A 48 0.11 -0.15 4.02
N ALA A 49 -0.19 -1.39 3.64
CA ALA A 49 0.61 -2.57 3.92
C ALA A 49 1.58 -2.86 2.76
N VAL A 50 2.47 -1.91 2.51
CA VAL A 50 3.55 -1.99 1.52
C VAL A 50 4.88 -1.79 2.24
N CYS A 51 5.84 -2.66 1.98
CA CYS A 51 7.15 -2.61 2.61
C CYS A 51 8.25 -2.84 1.58
N ALA A 52 9.28 -1.99 1.57
CA ALA A 52 10.51 -2.25 0.83
C ALA A 52 11.25 -3.44 1.45
N VAL A 53 11.71 -4.39 0.63
CA VAL A 53 12.40 -5.61 1.07
C VAL A 53 13.89 -5.52 0.82
N SER A 54 14.31 -5.14 -0.38
CA SER A 54 15.72 -5.02 -0.75
C SER A 54 15.92 -3.96 -1.81
N ALA A 55 16.98 -3.16 -1.66
CA ALA A 55 17.43 -2.21 -2.67
C ALA A 55 18.47 -2.83 -3.61
N ALA A 56 19.27 -3.78 -3.14
CA ALA A 56 20.31 -4.44 -3.97
C ALA A 56 19.67 -5.27 -5.11
N THR A 57 18.56 -5.94 -4.81
CA THR A 57 17.66 -6.51 -5.83
C THR A 57 16.30 -5.88 -5.59
N PRO A 58 15.96 -4.81 -6.29
CA PRO A 58 14.77 -4.03 -6.00
C PRO A 58 13.55 -4.90 -5.83
N SER A 59 13.03 -4.94 -4.61
CA SER A 59 11.90 -5.79 -4.25
C SER A 59 11.08 -5.18 -3.12
N LEU A 60 9.79 -5.45 -3.15
CA LEU A 60 8.85 -5.01 -2.14
C LEU A 60 7.88 -6.15 -1.75
N LEU A 61 7.20 -5.95 -0.63
CA LEU A 61 6.15 -6.81 -0.13
C LEU A 61 4.84 -6.02 -0.08
N ILE A 62 3.74 -6.68 -0.48
CA ILE A 62 2.37 -6.23 -0.19
C ILE A 62 1.62 -7.30 0.59
N SER A 63 0.67 -6.87 1.42
CA SER A 63 -0.28 -7.74 2.12
C SER A 63 -1.69 -7.54 1.56
N VAL A 64 -2.36 -8.64 1.18
CA VAL A 64 -3.66 -8.63 0.52
C VAL A 64 -4.62 -9.53 1.29
N GLY A 65 -5.74 -8.99 1.76
CA GLY A 65 -6.77 -9.78 2.43
C GLY A 65 -7.36 -10.87 1.52
N ALA A 66 -7.61 -12.06 2.07
CA ALA A 66 -8.15 -13.20 1.30
C ALA A 66 -9.53 -12.91 0.68
N GLY A 67 -10.29 -11.96 1.24
CA GLY A 67 -11.57 -11.48 0.69
C GLY A 67 -11.45 -10.35 -0.34
N SER A 68 -10.25 -9.93 -0.72
CA SER A 68 -10.05 -8.85 -1.70
C SER A 68 -10.48 -9.28 -3.10
N ARG A 69 -11.30 -8.45 -3.76
CA ARG A 69 -11.70 -8.68 -5.16
C ARG A 69 -10.52 -8.55 -6.15
N THR A 70 -9.43 -7.91 -5.74
CA THR A 70 -8.21 -7.77 -6.55
C THR A 70 -7.32 -9.00 -6.46
N LEU A 71 -7.46 -9.82 -5.41
CA LEU A 71 -6.61 -10.99 -5.19
C LEU A 71 -6.60 -11.98 -6.36
N PRO A 72 -7.75 -12.37 -6.97
CA PRO A 72 -7.76 -13.26 -8.13
C PRO A 72 -6.97 -12.70 -9.33
N ALA A 73 -7.07 -11.39 -9.59
CA ALA A 73 -6.33 -10.74 -10.67
C ALA A 73 -4.81 -10.75 -10.42
N ILE A 74 -4.37 -10.46 -9.19
CA ILE A 74 -2.95 -10.54 -8.78
C ILE A 74 -2.42 -11.97 -8.97
N VAL A 75 -3.16 -12.98 -8.52
CA VAL A 75 -2.75 -14.38 -8.63
C VAL A 75 -2.70 -14.83 -10.10
N ALA A 76 -3.66 -14.44 -10.92
CA ALA A 76 -3.72 -14.82 -12.33
C ALA A 76 -2.63 -14.16 -13.17
N SER A 77 -2.40 -12.84 -12.99
CA SER A 77 -1.41 -12.08 -13.76
C SER A 77 0.02 -12.29 -13.28
N GLN A 78 0.22 -12.77 -12.04
CA GLN A 78 1.53 -12.85 -11.36
C GLN A 78 2.25 -11.50 -11.32
N ALA A 79 1.49 -10.39 -11.37
CA ALA A 79 1.99 -9.03 -11.43
C ALA A 79 1.00 -8.05 -10.81
N PHE A 80 1.49 -6.90 -10.39
CA PHE A 80 0.70 -5.79 -9.88
C PHE A 80 1.49 -4.49 -9.99
N ALA A 81 0.80 -3.35 -9.91
CA ALA A 81 1.44 -2.07 -9.68
C ALA A 81 1.09 -1.53 -8.29
N VAL A 82 2.04 -0.82 -7.67
CA VAL A 82 1.83 -0.05 -6.45
C VAL A 82 1.90 1.42 -6.81
N ASN A 83 0.79 2.13 -6.68
CA ASN A 83 0.71 3.57 -6.92
C ASN A 83 0.71 4.27 -5.55
N PHE A 84 1.86 4.79 -5.11
CA PHE A 84 1.95 5.62 -3.90
C PHE A 84 1.28 6.97 -4.17
N LEU A 85 0.34 7.37 -3.31
CA LEU A 85 -0.49 8.55 -3.59
C LEU A 85 0.16 9.85 -3.13
N SER A 86 -0.08 10.87 -3.92
CA SER A 86 0.08 12.27 -3.54
C SER A 86 -1.21 12.79 -2.88
N VAL A 87 -1.19 14.01 -2.34
CA VAL A 87 -2.36 14.64 -1.70
C VAL A 87 -3.55 14.76 -2.66
N GLU A 88 -3.31 14.87 -3.96
CA GLU A 88 -4.32 14.90 -5.00
C GLU A 88 -5.09 13.56 -5.11
N GLY A 89 -4.48 12.47 -4.60
CA GLY A 89 -5.05 11.11 -4.63
C GLY A 89 -5.99 10.78 -3.47
N GLN A 90 -6.30 11.70 -2.54
CA GLN A 90 -7.12 11.39 -1.37
C GLN A 90 -8.49 10.82 -1.75
N ALA A 91 -9.21 11.47 -2.67
CA ALA A 91 -10.54 11.01 -3.11
C ALA A 91 -10.47 9.59 -3.74
N ALA A 92 -9.43 9.32 -4.53
CA ALA A 92 -9.19 7.98 -5.08
C ALA A 92 -8.89 6.96 -3.97
N SER A 93 -8.11 7.33 -2.95
CA SER A 93 -7.85 6.46 -1.79
C SER A 93 -9.16 6.03 -1.11
N GLU A 94 -10.06 6.95 -0.84
CA GLU A 94 -11.37 6.69 -0.22
C GLU A 94 -12.24 5.79 -1.11
N LEU A 95 -12.29 6.09 -2.41
CA LEU A 95 -13.01 5.28 -3.41
C LEU A 95 -12.48 3.84 -3.46
N PHE A 96 -11.16 3.66 -3.55
CA PHE A 96 -10.54 2.34 -3.65
C PHE A 96 -10.59 1.55 -2.35
N ALA A 97 -10.75 2.20 -1.20
CA ALA A 97 -11.05 1.55 0.08
C ALA A 97 -12.52 1.06 0.17
N SER A 98 -13.42 1.61 -0.62
CA SER A 98 -14.85 1.28 -0.60
C SER A 98 -15.16 -0.05 -1.31
N LYS A 99 -16.45 -0.47 -1.28
CA LYS A 99 -16.98 -1.62 -2.01
C LYS A 99 -17.50 -1.28 -3.43
N ALA A 100 -17.32 -0.05 -3.91
CA ALA A 100 -17.74 0.35 -5.25
C ALA A 100 -17.19 -0.61 -6.33
N ALA A 101 -17.97 -0.85 -7.38
CA ALA A 101 -17.59 -1.77 -8.46
C ALA A 101 -16.83 -1.04 -9.60
N ASP A 102 -17.17 0.20 -9.84
CA ASP A 102 -16.78 1.02 -10.98
C ASP A 102 -15.64 2.01 -10.69
N LYS A 103 -14.74 1.66 -9.78
CA LYS A 103 -13.68 2.56 -9.26
C LYS A 103 -12.85 3.21 -10.37
N PHE A 104 -12.52 2.44 -11.41
CA PHE A 104 -11.69 2.91 -12.52
C PHE A 104 -12.41 3.82 -13.53
N ALA A 105 -13.73 3.97 -13.42
CA ALA A 105 -14.48 4.98 -14.18
C ALA A 105 -14.29 6.42 -13.64
N HIS A 106 -13.69 6.56 -12.46
CA HIS A 106 -13.53 7.83 -11.74
C HIS A 106 -12.08 8.28 -11.59
N VAL A 107 -11.13 7.57 -12.22
CA VAL A 107 -9.71 7.90 -12.21
C VAL A 107 -9.11 7.66 -13.58
N ASP A 108 -8.21 8.53 -13.99
CA ASP A 108 -7.41 8.29 -15.19
C ASP A 108 -6.28 7.29 -14.88
N TRP A 109 -6.01 6.42 -15.82
CA TRP A 109 -4.98 5.40 -15.68
C TRP A 109 -4.41 4.94 -17.03
N GLU A 110 -3.19 4.44 -17.00
CA GLU A 110 -2.50 3.85 -18.14
C GLU A 110 -2.12 2.40 -17.85
N PRO A 111 -2.13 1.51 -18.84
CA PRO A 111 -1.69 0.12 -18.63
C PRO A 111 -0.17 0.05 -18.48
N SER A 112 0.30 -0.62 -17.44
CA SER A 112 1.71 -0.93 -17.23
C SER A 112 2.26 -1.85 -18.33
N ALA A 113 3.42 -1.53 -18.89
CA ALA A 113 4.12 -2.39 -19.81
C ALA A 113 4.86 -3.55 -19.11
N LEU A 114 5.23 -3.38 -17.84
CA LEU A 114 6.09 -4.31 -17.08
C LEU A 114 5.31 -5.17 -16.09
N ALA A 115 4.13 -4.70 -15.62
CA ALA A 115 3.29 -5.38 -14.64
C ALA A 115 1.99 -5.93 -15.27
N ALA A 116 2.08 -6.60 -16.41
CA ALA A 116 0.97 -7.29 -17.08
C ALA A 116 -0.29 -6.41 -17.28
N GLY A 117 -0.12 -5.16 -17.66
CA GLY A 117 -1.23 -4.22 -17.89
C GLY A 117 -1.84 -3.62 -16.63
N ALA A 118 -1.29 -3.86 -15.44
CA ALA A 118 -1.79 -3.29 -14.19
C ALA A 118 -1.91 -1.75 -14.30
N PRO A 119 -3.04 -1.14 -13.88
CA PRO A 119 -3.25 0.30 -14.00
C PRO A 119 -2.21 1.14 -13.26
N LEU A 120 -1.62 2.12 -13.94
CA LEU A 120 -0.77 3.17 -13.37
C LEU A 120 -1.59 4.45 -13.23
N LEU A 121 -1.64 5.02 -12.02
CA LEU A 121 -2.44 6.21 -11.66
C LEU A 121 -1.54 7.45 -11.65
N THR A 122 -0.91 7.76 -12.79
CA THR A 122 0.16 8.76 -12.89
C THR A 122 -0.24 10.15 -12.43
N ASP A 123 -1.49 10.57 -12.63
CA ASP A 123 -1.96 11.92 -12.31
C ASP A 123 -2.12 12.19 -10.82
N ILE A 124 -2.33 11.15 -10.02
CA ILE A 124 -2.57 11.26 -8.58
C ILE A 124 -1.49 10.56 -7.73
N ALA A 125 -0.53 9.90 -8.37
CA ALA A 125 0.55 9.23 -7.69
C ALA A 125 1.71 10.18 -7.38
N LEU A 126 2.34 10.01 -6.22
CA LEU A 126 3.68 10.48 -5.90
C LEU A 126 4.73 9.69 -6.72
N GLY A 127 4.43 8.44 -7.00
CA GLY A 127 5.24 7.53 -7.78
C GLY A 127 4.60 6.17 -7.86
N HIS A 128 5.09 5.33 -8.76
CA HIS A 128 4.62 3.96 -8.87
C HIS A 128 5.78 2.96 -8.99
N ALA A 129 5.49 1.71 -8.63
CA ALA A 129 6.35 0.56 -8.85
C ALA A 129 5.57 -0.51 -9.62
N GLU A 130 6.14 -0.97 -10.72
CA GLU A 130 5.65 -2.05 -11.57
C GLU A 130 6.31 -3.36 -11.12
N CYS A 131 5.52 -4.35 -10.71
CA CYS A 131 6.00 -5.47 -9.92
C CYS A 131 5.65 -6.82 -10.54
N ARG A 132 6.60 -7.77 -10.46
CA ARG A 132 6.39 -9.20 -10.75
C ARG A 132 6.59 -10.04 -9.50
N ILE A 133 5.64 -10.93 -9.22
CA ILE A 133 5.67 -11.77 -8.02
C ILE A 133 6.81 -12.79 -8.13
N VAL A 134 7.59 -12.90 -7.04
CA VAL A 134 8.67 -13.89 -6.92
C VAL A 134 8.39 -14.89 -5.79
N SER A 135 7.54 -14.52 -4.82
CA SER A 135 7.16 -15.41 -3.73
C SER A 135 5.78 -15.03 -3.20
N THR A 136 5.04 -16.04 -2.76
CA THR A 136 3.71 -15.89 -2.18
C THR A 136 3.61 -16.74 -0.93
N THR A 137 3.14 -16.15 0.17
CA THR A 137 2.93 -16.86 1.44
C THR A 137 1.56 -16.50 2.01
N ARG A 138 0.83 -17.49 2.50
CA ARG A 138 -0.41 -17.25 3.23
C ARG A 138 -0.10 -16.99 4.71
N ALA A 139 -0.68 -15.93 5.25
CA ALA A 139 -0.62 -15.55 6.65
C ALA A 139 -2.05 -15.34 7.16
N ASP A 140 -2.64 -16.36 7.79
CA ASP A 140 -4.01 -16.39 8.29
C ASP A 140 -5.05 -15.96 7.24
N ASP A 141 -5.64 -14.79 7.39
CA ASP A 141 -6.64 -14.19 6.51
C ASP A 141 -6.06 -13.27 5.44
N HIS A 142 -4.72 -13.23 5.30
CA HIS A 142 -4.01 -12.45 4.30
C HIS A 142 -3.06 -13.29 3.46
N TRP A 143 -2.72 -12.76 2.28
CA TRP A 143 -1.66 -13.23 1.41
C TRP A 143 -0.55 -12.20 1.36
N LEU A 144 0.69 -12.64 1.55
CA LEU A 144 1.90 -11.84 1.40
C LEU A 144 2.51 -12.13 0.04
N PHE A 145 2.71 -11.10 -0.76
CA PHE A 145 3.37 -11.19 -2.05
C PHE A 145 4.69 -10.44 -1.98
N ILE A 146 5.79 -11.16 -2.14
CA ILE A 146 7.10 -10.54 -2.39
C ILE A 146 7.26 -10.46 -3.90
N ALA A 147 7.56 -9.27 -4.39
CA ALA A 147 7.69 -9.02 -5.82
C ALA A 147 8.98 -8.27 -6.15
N ARG A 148 9.56 -8.60 -7.29
CA ARG A 148 10.63 -7.81 -7.89
C ARG A 148 10.01 -6.56 -8.52
N VAL A 149 10.68 -5.43 -8.32
CA VAL A 149 10.34 -4.18 -8.99
C VAL A 149 11.04 -4.15 -10.33
N GLU A 150 10.27 -4.13 -11.40
CA GLU A 150 10.77 -4.13 -12.79
C GLU A 150 10.86 -2.71 -13.36
N GLY A 151 10.07 -1.77 -12.81
CA GLY A 151 10.07 -0.38 -13.21
C GLY A 151 9.53 0.53 -12.12
N THR A 152 9.99 1.77 -12.10
CA THR A 152 9.52 2.82 -11.19
C THR A 152 9.44 4.17 -11.88
N ALA A 153 8.51 5.02 -11.43
CA ALA A 153 8.54 6.44 -11.69
C ALA A 153 8.25 7.21 -10.39
N VAL A 154 8.83 8.40 -10.26
CA VAL A 154 8.61 9.32 -9.14
C VAL A 154 8.26 10.69 -9.68
N PHE A 155 7.26 11.32 -9.10
CA PHE A 155 6.75 12.63 -9.50
C PHE A 155 6.98 13.66 -8.37
N PRO A 156 7.26 14.93 -8.70
CA PRO A 156 7.53 15.98 -7.70
C PRO A 156 6.21 16.48 -7.06
N ARG A 157 5.57 15.63 -6.27
CA ARG A 157 4.30 15.89 -5.58
C ARG A 157 4.42 15.70 -4.07
N VAL A 158 3.46 16.23 -3.32
CA VAL A 158 3.42 16.11 -1.86
C VAL A 158 2.82 14.75 -1.48
N PRO A 159 3.51 13.94 -0.65
CA PRO A 159 3.01 12.63 -0.22
C PRO A 159 1.71 12.72 0.58
N LEU A 160 0.79 11.79 0.34
CA LEU A 160 -0.40 11.56 1.15
C LEU A 160 -0.07 10.60 2.30
N LEU A 161 -0.37 11.01 3.52
CA LEU A 161 -0.25 10.19 4.71
C LEU A 161 -1.63 9.88 5.32
N TYR A 162 -1.71 8.74 6.01
CA TYR A 162 -2.89 8.32 6.73
C TYR A 162 -2.55 7.94 8.18
N ARG A 163 -3.36 8.41 9.13
CA ARG A 163 -3.26 8.08 10.55
C ARG A 163 -4.62 8.15 11.22
N ARG A 164 -5.06 7.05 11.86
CA ARG A 164 -6.28 7.00 12.70
C ARG A 164 -7.55 7.52 12.02
N GLY A 165 -7.75 7.23 10.75
CA GLY A 165 -8.92 7.69 10.01
C GLY A 165 -8.75 9.04 9.33
N GLU A 166 -7.62 9.72 9.52
CA GLU A 166 -7.35 11.05 8.99
C GLU A 166 -6.25 11.02 7.93
N TYR A 167 -6.45 11.78 6.86
CA TYR A 167 -5.44 12.04 5.86
C TYR A 167 -4.68 13.33 6.17
N SER A 168 -3.41 13.37 5.82
CA SER A 168 -2.58 14.56 5.94
C SER A 168 -1.50 14.61 4.86
N ALA A 169 -0.96 15.80 4.63
CA ALA A 169 0.18 16.01 3.77
C ALA A 169 1.49 15.89 4.56
N TRP A 170 2.53 15.34 3.94
CA TRP A 170 3.87 15.51 4.46
C TRP A 170 4.38 16.92 4.17
N SER A 171 4.77 17.65 5.19
CA SER A 171 5.55 18.89 5.04
C SER A 171 6.91 18.69 5.68
N SER A 172 7.98 18.73 4.90
CA SER A 172 9.32 18.88 5.47
C SER A 172 9.46 20.31 6.01
N HIS A 173 9.29 20.49 7.30
CA HIS A 173 9.96 21.62 7.92
C HIS A 173 11.44 21.29 7.86
N HIS A 174 12.15 21.95 6.97
CA HIS A 174 13.61 21.92 6.95
C HIS A 174 14.05 22.65 8.22
N ASP A 175 14.17 21.91 9.31
CA ASP A 175 14.97 22.35 10.44
C ASP A 175 16.44 22.23 9.97
N ALA A 176 17.03 23.36 9.58
CA ALA A 176 18.41 23.42 9.10
C ALA A 176 19.44 22.91 10.14
N SER A 177 18.98 22.49 11.32
CA SER A 177 19.80 21.96 12.42
C SER A 177 19.93 20.44 12.42
N LEU A 178 19.12 19.70 11.63
CA LEU A 178 19.24 18.23 11.56
C LEU A 178 20.15 17.82 10.40
N PRO A 179 21.19 16.99 10.65
CA PRO A 179 22.04 16.48 9.59
C PRO A 179 21.21 15.61 8.63
N VAL A 180 21.36 15.85 7.34
CA VAL A 180 20.85 14.93 6.30
C VAL A 180 21.58 13.60 6.47
N LEU A 181 20.88 12.55 6.85
CA LEU A 181 21.42 11.20 6.87
C LEU A 181 21.54 10.73 5.40
N GLU A 182 22.67 11.05 4.77
CA GLU A 182 23.03 10.43 3.49
C GLU A 182 23.30 8.94 3.74
N GLY A 183 22.52 8.08 3.14
CA GLY A 183 22.80 6.65 3.04
C GLY A 183 22.01 5.69 3.92
N ALA A 184 20.83 6.04 4.42
CA ALA A 184 19.95 5.10 5.11
C ALA A 184 18.84 4.55 4.18
N LEU A 185 19.22 3.60 3.33
CA LEU A 185 18.40 2.46 2.85
C LEU A 185 19.33 1.42 2.20
#